data_6e63405ccbdce24ab3569ce4f02b10d1
#
_entry.id   6e63405ccbdce24ab3569ce4f02b10d1
#
_cell.length_a   1.000
_cell.length_b   1.000
_cell.length_c   1.000
_cell.angle_alpha   90.00
_cell.angle_beta   90.00
_cell.angle_gamma   90.00
#
_symmetry.space_group_name_H-M   'P 1'
#
loop_
_entity.id
_entity.type
_entity.pdbx_description
1 polymer ?
#
loop_
_entity_poly.entity_id
_entity_poly.type
_entity_poly.pdbx_seq_one_letter_code
_entity_poly.pdbx_strand_id
1 'polypeptide(L)' 'MQNPVARHYRGYAVRPSAHRLPDGCFSSNLTLTRPLDREGRSRYEFYSLGYFPTETEALRFSDHWGRDWIDTRG' A
#
# COMPACT_ATOMS: atom_id res chain seq x y z
N MET A 1 9.82 16.81 3.43
CA MET A 1 8.84 16.03 2.74
C MET A 1 9.23 14.58 2.62
N GLN A 2 8.36 13.74 3.03
CA GLN A 2 8.62 12.31 3.02
C GLN A 2 7.86 11.67 1.91
N ASN A 3 8.54 11.00 1.05
CA ASN A 3 7.86 10.18 0.05
C ASN A 3 7.79 8.78 0.57
N PRO A 4 6.65 8.12 0.40
CA PRO A 4 6.57 6.73 0.76
C PRO A 4 7.58 5.95 -0.07
N VAL A 5 8.37 5.15 0.60
CA VAL A 5 9.38 4.36 -0.08
C VAL A 5 8.84 2.96 -0.23
N ALA A 6 8.93 2.44 -1.44
CA ALA A 6 8.50 1.07 -1.66
C ALA A 6 9.41 0.12 -0.89
N ARG A 7 8.82 -0.81 -0.19
CA ARG A 7 9.55 -1.84 0.53
C ARG A 7 9.30 -3.16 -0.14
N HIS A 8 10.30 -4.00 -0.12
CA HIS A 8 10.15 -5.33 -0.71
C HIS A 8 9.80 -6.33 0.35
N TYR A 9 8.79 -7.15 0.06
CA TYR A 9 8.32 -8.15 0.98
C TYR A 9 7.91 -9.37 0.17
N ARG A 10 8.60 -10.46 0.35
CA ARG A 10 8.34 -11.74 -0.31
C ARG A 10 8.18 -11.60 -1.82
N GLY A 11 9.06 -10.81 -2.42
CA GLY A 11 9.05 -10.63 -3.87
C GLY A 11 8.11 -9.57 -4.39
N TYR A 12 7.39 -8.90 -3.49
CA TYR A 12 6.52 -7.79 -3.88
C TYR A 12 7.13 -6.47 -3.48
N ALA A 13 6.88 -5.46 -4.27
CA ALA A 13 7.16 -4.08 -3.87
C ALA A 13 5.89 -3.55 -3.23
N VAL A 14 5.97 -3.19 -1.95
CA VAL A 14 4.84 -2.71 -1.17
C VAL A 14 4.94 -1.19 -1.08
N ARG A 15 3.96 -0.51 -1.64
CA ARG A 15 3.97 0.95 -1.68
C ARG A 15 2.68 1.50 -1.07
N PRO A 16 2.71 1.80 0.24
CA PRO A 16 1.55 2.42 0.86
C PRO A 16 1.42 3.88 0.45
N SER A 17 0.21 4.39 0.46
CA SER A 17 -0.03 5.79 0.23
C SER A 17 -1.25 6.23 1.01
N ALA A 18 -1.40 7.53 1.16
CA ALA A 18 -2.52 8.10 1.87
C ALA A 18 -3.02 9.30 1.10
N HIS A 19 -4.34 9.50 1.10
CA HIS A 19 -4.94 10.60 0.40
C HIS A 19 -5.77 11.42 1.39
N ARG A 20 -5.49 12.71 1.46
CA ARG A 20 -6.21 13.58 2.38
C ARG A 20 -7.60 13.87 1.86
N LEU A 21 -8.59 13.70 2.72
CA LEU A 21 -9.98 13.90 2.38
C LEU A 21 -10.44 15.28 2.83
N PRO A 22 -11.55 15.78 2.27
CA PRO A 22 -12.04 17.11 2.65
C PRO A 22 -12.34 17.29 4.12
N ASP A 23 -12.67 16.20 4.83
CA ASP A 23 -12.97 16.30 6.25
C ASP A 23 -11.72 16.25 7.13
N GLY A 24 -10.54 16.20 6.52
CA GLY A 24 -9.29 16.19 7.28
C GLY A 24 -8.77 14.81 7.59
N CYS A 25 -9.52 13.77 7.30
CA CYS A 25 -9.02 12.41 7.47
C CYS A 25 -8.21 11.98 6.26
N PHE A 26 -7.58 10.82 6.37
CA PHE A 26 -6.76 10.27 5.30
C PHE A 26 -7.26 8.90 4.93
N SER A 27 -7.41 8.65 3.64
CA SER A 27 -7.73 7.31 3.18
C SER A 27 -6.43 6.53 3.04
N SER A 28 -6.50 5.25 3.34
CA SER A 28 -5.36 4.36 3.29
C SER A 28 -5.40 3.60 1.97
N ASN A 29 -4.33 3.71 1.19
CA ASN A 29 -4.25 3.10 -0.14
C ASN A 29 -2.97 2.31 -0.26
N LEU A 30 -2.92 1.41 -1.23
CA LEU A 30 -1.80 0.51 -1.37
C LEU A 30 -1.61 0.10 -2.82
N THR A 31 -0.37 0.04 -3.25
CA THR A 31 -0.02 -0.55 -4.53
C THR A 31 0.98 -1.66 -4.27
N LEU A 32 0.69 -2.84 -4.80
CA LEU A 32 1.61 -3.97 -4.76
C LEU A 32 2.03 -4.28 -6.18
N THR A 33 3.33 -4.47 -6.38
CA THR A 33 3.87 -4.81 -7.69
C THR A 33 4.76 -6.02 -7.54
N ARG A 34 4.57 -6.99 -8.41
CA ARG A 34 5.41 -8.17 -8.44
C ARG A 34 5.96 -8.34 -9.84
N PRO A 35 7.28 -8.24 -10.02
CA PRO A 35 7.85 -8.46 -11.35
C PRO A 35 7.71 -9.93 -11.73
N LEU A 36 7.35 -10.16 -12.97
CA LEU A 36 7.28 -11.49 -13.54
C LEU A 36 8.43 -11.66 -14.49
N ASP A 37 8.89 -12.88 -14.62
CA ASP A 37 10.10 -13.14 -15.38
C ASP A 37 9.96 -12.80 -16.84
N ARG A 38 8.84 -13.11 -17.44
CA ARG A 38 8.73 -12.97 -18.88
C ARG A 38 7.60 -12.13 -19.34
N GLU A 39 6.56 -12.06 -18.55
CA GLU A 39 5.34 -11.44 -19.00
C GLU A 39 5.09 -10.09 -18.42
N GLY A 40 6.10 -9.52 -17.83
CA GLY A 40 5.97 -8.20 -17.28
C GLY A 40 5.70 -8.22 -15.80
N ARG A 41 4.71 -7.48 -15.36
CA ARG A 41 4.47 -7.27 -13.94
C ARG A 41 3.03 -7.49 -13.58
N SER A 42 2.81 -8.02 -12.41
CA SER A 42 1.49 -8.00 -11.81
C SER A 42 1.42 -6.78 -10.92
N ARG A 43 0.35 -6.03 -11.05
CA ARG A 43 0.16 -4.82 -10.26
C ARG A 43 -1.22 -4.85 -9.65
N TYR A 44 -1.26 -4.66 -8.33
CA TYR A 44 -2.51 -4.67 -7.58
C TYR A 44 -2.65 -3.33 -6.90
N GLU A 45 -3.80 -2.67 -7.09
CA GLU A 45 -4.05 -1.38 -6.50
C GLU A 45 -5.28 -1.47 -5.62
N PHE A 46 -5.13 -0.97 -4.38
CA PHE A 46 -6.20 -1.02 -3.40
C PHE A 46 -6.44 0.40 -2.90
N TYR A 47 -7.69 0.80 -2.88
CA TYR A 47 -8.04 2.15 -2.49
C TYR A 47 -9.01 2.13 -1.33
N SER A 48 -8.87 3.14 -0.47
CA SER A 48 -9.80 3.35 0.64
C SER A 48 -9.92 2.13 1.54
N LEU A 49 -8.76 1.58 1.89
CA LEU A 49 -8.73 0.43 2.79
C LEU A 49 -9.21 0.80 4.18
N GLY A 50 -9.09 2.05 4.55
CA GLY A 50 -9.55 2.55 5.83
C GLY A 50 -9.38 4.06 5.87
N TYR A 51 -9.91 4.68 6.92
CA TYR A 51 -9.84 6.12 7.09
C TYR A 51 -9.27 6.43 8.45
N PHE A 52 -8.34 7.38 8.50
CA PHE A 52 -7.58 7.65 9.71
C PHE A 52 -7.41 9.15 9.89
N PRO A 53 -7.28 9.61 11.14
CA PRO A 53 -7.09 11.05 11.37
C PRO A 53 -5.72 11.57 10.99
N THR A 54 -4.71 10.69 10.84
CA THR A 54 -3.37 11.11 10.47
C THR A 54 -2.85 10.30 9.30
N GLU A 55 -1.95 10.93 8.55
CA GLU A 55 -1.31 10.27 7.43
C GLU A 55 -0.49 9.08 7.88
N THR A 56 0.20 9.22 8.99
CA THR A 56 1.04 8.15 9.52
C THR A 56 0.24 6.89 9.79
N GLU A 57 -0.93 7.05 10.39
CA GLU A 57 -1.78 5.90 10.67
C GLU A 57 -2.29 5.24 9.39
N ALA A 58 -2.64 6.07 8.41
CA ALA A 58 -3.11 5.53 7.14
C ALA A 58 -2.02 4.74 6.44
N LEU A 59 -0.78 5.24 6.46
CA LEU A 59 0.34 4.55 5.83
C LEU A 59 0.68 3.25 6.54
N ARG A 60 0.64 3.26 7.87
CA ARG A 60 0.89 2.07 8.65
C ARG A 60 -0.12 0.99 8.35
N PHE A 61 -1.37 1.39 8.27
CA PHE A 61 -2.43 0.43 8.01
C PHE A 61 -2.24 -0.20 6.64
N SER A 62 -1.94 0.60 5.62
CA SER A 62 -1.72 0.08 4.27
C SER A 62 -0.56 -0.90 4.24
N ASP A 63 0.53 -0.54 4.90
CA ASP A 63 1.72 -1.39 4.90
C ASP A 63 1.41 -2.74 5.54
N HIS A 64 0.77 -2.70 6.71
CA HIS A 64 0.44 -3.93 7.42
C HIS A 64 -0.56 -4.77 6.63
N TRP A 65 -1.57 -4.11 6.09
CA TRP A 65 -2.59 -4.79 5.29
C TRP A 65 -1.97 -5.48 4.08
N GLY A 66 -1.02 -4.80 3.44
CA GLY A 66 -0.34 -5.35 2.27
C GLY A 66 0.45 -6.60 2.60
N ARG A 67 1.15 -6.58 3.73
CA ARG A 67 1.92 -7.75 4.13
C ARG A 67 1.01 -8.92 4.47
N ASP A 68 -0.10 -8.65 5.14
CA ASP A 68 -1.07 -9.71 5.41
C ASP A 68 -1.62 -10.31 4.13
N TRP A 69 -1.92 -9.44 3.17
CA TRP A 69 -2.44 -9.90 1.89
C TRP A 69 -1.44 -10.82 1.19
N ILE A 70 -0.18 -10.42 1.19
CA ILE A 70 0.88 -11.21 0.57
C ILE A 70 1.05 -12.54 1.30
N ASP A 71 1.02 -12.52 2.62
CA ASP A 71 1.17 -13.75 3.40
C ASP A 71 0.05 -14.73 3.14
N THR A 72 -1.15 -14.21 2.87
CA THR A 72 -2.31 -15.05 2.65
C THR A 72 -2.40 -15.56 1.22
N ARG A 73 -2.06 -14.73 0.25
CA ARG A 73 -2.29 -15.06 -1.15
C ARG A 73 -1.04 -15.19 -1.98
N GLY A 74 -0.02 -14.49 -1.54
CA GLY A 74 1.22 -14.46 -2.26
C GLY A 74 2.06 -15.66 -2.00
#